data_179bebf1cc45d2823be64c909bff5099
#
_entry.id   179bebf1cc45d2823be64c909bff5099
#
_cell.length_a   1.000
_cell.length_b   1.000
_cell.length_c   1.000
_cell.angle_alpha   90.00
_cell.angle_beta   90.00
_cell.angle_gamma   90.00
#
_symmetry.space_group_name_H-M   'P 1'
#
loop_
_entity.id
_entity.type
_entity.pdbx_description
1 polymer ?
#
loop_
_entity_poly.entity_id
_entity_poly.type
_entity_poly.pdbx_seq_one_letter_code
_entity_poly.pdbx_strand_id
1 'polypeptide(L)'
;NPALLNTYFKIINDHHLDIKKYLDEIQIYNNNEDYIMEMIRYYMNNQQIGHAKQYYKEHIQNIRTKETKAKLESLLNPENEDAYLNYLCSKLSYYNCSEVPIYYDDLKEFYGNKFENYLIDFINKVDDYYSDYELAIMFKRKQEAKYAIYILLQKPNMNFFDPLKGMIKEYSLEMYLMVYVECLKDYINQGIRNYYLSDYIYDLFHELDEMSKLELVDMLKKEYPRKKKLHEMLDACLKEGDEIEIQY
;
A
#
# COMPACT_ATOMS: atom_id res chain seq x y z
N ASN A 1 17.63 4.08 29.27
CA ASN A 1 17.86 3.86 27.84
C ASN A 1 16.62 3.17 27.25
N PRO A 2 15.84 3.86 26.38
CA PRO A 2 14.59 3.32 25.80
C PRO A 2 14.79 1.95 25.13
N ALA A 3 15.90 1.75 24.41
CA ALA A 3 16.17 0.50 23.72
C ALA A 3 16.31 -0.71 24.68
N LEU A 4 16.89 -0.51 25.86
CA LEU A 4 16.97 -1.55 26.88
C LEU A 4 15.59 -1.87 27.46
N LEU A 5 14.76 -0.87 27.62
CA LEU A 5 13.40 -1.02 28.13
C LEU A 5 12.54 -1.85 27.17
N ASN A 6 12.59 -1.52 25.88
CA ASN A 6 11.86 -2.27 24.84
C ASN A 6 12.32 -3.73 24.74
N THR A 7 13.63 -3.98 24.85
CA THR A 7 14.17 -5.34 24.87
C THR A 7 13.69 -6.10 26.11
N TYR A 8 13.65 -5.44 27.26
CA TYR A 8 13.18 -6.03 28.52
C TYR A 8 11.70 -6.42 28.44
N PHE A 9 10.83 -5.53 27.94
CA PHE A 9 9.42 -5.84 27.73
C PHE A 9 9.21 -6.93 26.68
N LYS A 10 9.99 -6.95 25.62
CA LYS A 10 9.94 -8.01 24.62
C LYS A 10 10.23 -9.37 25.25
N ILE A 11 11.26 -9.46 26.08
CA ILE A 11 11.57 -10.70 26.81
C ILE A 11 10.42 -11.11 27.75
N ILE A 12 9.84 -10.17 28.48
CA ILE A 12 8.70 -10.45 29.38
C ILE A 12 7.51 -11.00 28.58
N ASN A 13 7.18 -10.37 27.46
CA ASN A 13 6.05 -10.77 26.61
C ASN A 13 6.32 -12.10 25.90
N ASP A 14 7.50 -12.29 25.31
CA ASP A 14 7.85 -13.49 24.55
C ASP A 14 7.90 -14.74 25.46
N HIS A 15 8.28 -14.57 26.72
CA HIS A 15 8.39 -15.66 27.70
C HIS A 15 7.22 -15.73 28.68
N HIS A 16 6.18 -14.92 28.49
CA HIS A 16 4.99 -14.84 29.37
C HIS A 16 5.37 -14.70 30.88
N LEU A 17 6.38 -13.89 31.14
CA LEU A 17 6.84 -13.67 32.51
C LEU A 17 5.86 -12.78 33.29
N ASP A 18 5.72 -13.03 34.60
CA ASP A 18 4.87 -12.19 35.45
C ASP A 18 5.55 -10.84 35.73
N ILE A 19 5.04 -9.81 35.03
CA ILE A 19 5.56 -8.44 35.13
C ILE A 19 5.53 -7.89 36.56
N LYS A 20 4.61 -8.38 37.42
CA LYS A 20 4.51 -7.93 38.82
C LYS A 20 5.79 -8.11 39.60
N LYS A 21 6.60 -9.11 39.26
CA LYS A 21 7.89 -9.36 39.87
C LYS A 21 8.95 -8.30 39.56
N TYR A 22 8.72 -7.53 38.53
CA TYR A 22 9.68 -6.55 38.00
C TYR A 22 9.16 -5.10 38.08
N LEU A 23 7.91 -4.90 38.56
CA LEU A 23 7.27 -3.58 38.63
C LEU A 23 8.08 -2.56 39.42
N ASP A 24 8.67 -2.96 40.55
CA ASP A 24 9.44 -2.04 41.39
C ASP A 24 10.69 -1.50 40.69
N GLU A 25 11.30 -2.30 39.81
CA GLU A 25 12.45 -1.89 39.01
C GLU A 25 12.07 -0.98 37.83
N ILE A 26 10.86 -1.12 37.34
CA ILE A 26 10.39 -0.44 36.13
C ILE A 26 9.53 0.80 36.40
N GLN A 27 8.98 0.95 37.61
CA GLN A 27 8.13 2.10 38.02
C GLN A 27 8.81 3.47 37.83
N ILE A 28 10.14 3.54 37.87
CA ILE A 28 10.90 4.76 37.60
C ILE A 28 10.67 5.31 36.18
N TYR A 29 10.12 4.50 35.29
CA TYR A 29 9.85 4.86 33.88
C TYR A 29 8.39 5.23 33.61
N ASN A 30 7.52 5.35 34.61
CA ASN A 30 6.07 5.64 34.46
C ASN A 30 5.75 6.93 33.69
N ASN A 31 6.73 7.82 33.50
CA ASN A 31 6.59 9.04 32.71
C ASN A 31 7.08 8.88 31.27
N ASN A 32 7.52 7.69 30.85
CA ASN A 32 7.98 7.41 29.50
C ASN A 32 6.83 6.83 28.66
N GLU A 33 6.58 7.41 27.48
CA GLU A 33 5.50 6.98 26.59
C GLU A 33 5.66 5.54 26.11
N ASP A 34 6.89 5.12 25.81
CA ASP A 34 7.18 3.75 25.38
C ASP A 34 6.87 2.74 26.50
N TYR A 35 7.20 3.10 27.73
CA TYR A 35 6.88 2.28 28.89
C TYR A 35 5.36 2.15 29.07
N ILE A 36 4.63 3.25 28.96
CA ILE A 36 3.16 3.24 29.08
C ILE A 36 2.55 2.34 27.99
N MET A 37 3.06 2.45 26.77
CA MET A 37 2.61 1.63 25.65
C MET A 37 2.83 0.13 25.91
N GLU A 38 4.02 -0.26 26.36
CA GLU A 38 4.35 -1.65 26.61
C GLU A 38 3.56 -2.24 27.79
N MET A 39 3.31 -1.46 28.85
CA MET A 39 2.45 -1.88 29.95
C MET A 39 1.01 -2.14 29.48
N ILE A 40 0.48 -1.28 28.62
CA ILE A 40 -0.85 -1.46 28.06
C ILE A 40 -0.89 -2.71 27.18
N ARG A 41 0.11 -2.91 26.29
CA ARG A 41 0.25 -4.14 25.49
C ARG A 41 0.30 -5.39 26.36
N TYR A 42 1.06 -5.35 27.46
CA TYR A 42 1.13 -6.47 28.41
C TYR A 42 -0.26 -6.80 28.99
N TYR A 43 -1.03 -5.81 29.46
CA TYR A 43 -2.37 -6.04 29.97
C TYR A 43 -3.32 -6.58 28.87
N MET A 44 -3.22 -6.07 27.64
CA MET A 44 -4.03 -6.54 26.53
C MET A 44 -3.71 -8.00 26.16
N ASN A 45 -2.42 -8.37 26.06
CA ASN A 45 -1.99 -9.74 25.76
C ASN A 45 -2.42 -10.75 26.83
N ASN A 46 -2.53 -10.30 28.09
CA ASN A 46 -3.03 -11.11 29.20
C ASN A 46 -4.56 -11.03 29.37
N GLN A 47 -5.29 -10.49 28.39
CA GLN A 47 -6.75 -10.34 28.40
C GLN A 47 -7.28 -9.47 29.56
N GLN A 48 -6.46 -8.61 30.11
CA GLN A 48 -6.79 -7.73 31.26
C GLN A 48 -7.21 -6.33 30.76
N ILE A 49 -8.17 -6.27 29.83
CA ILE A 49 -8.62 -5.03 29.16
C ILE A 49 -9.02 -3.94 30.16
N GLY A 50 -9.68 -4.31 31.27
CA GLY A 50 -10.04 -3.36 32.33
C GLY A 50 -8.82 -2.68 32.96
N HIS A 51 -7.76 -3.42 33.24
CA HIS A 51 -6.52 -2.88 33.78
C HIS A 51 -5.80 -2.01 32.74
N ALA A 52 -5.78 -2.42 31.46
CA ALA A 52 -5.20 -1.62 30.40
C ALA A 52 -5.87 -0.24 30.29
N LYS A 53 -7.22 -0.20 30.29
CA LYS A 53 -8.00 1.05 30.23
C LYS A 53 -7.79 1.93 31.47
N GLN A 54 -7.72 1.32 32.66
CA GLN A 54 -7.46 2.04 33.89
C GLN A 54 -6.05 2.64 33.89
N TYR A 55 -5.04 1.86 33.53
CA TYR A 55 -3.66 2.31 33.43
C TYR A 55 -3.49 3.45 32.43
N TYR A 56 -4.15 3.37 31.26
CA TYR A 56 -4.18 4.45 30.28
C TYR A 56 -4.73 5.75 30.86
N LYS A 57 -5.89 5.69 31.56
CA LYS A 57 -6.51 6.87 32.16
C LYS A 57 -5.60 7.55 33.19
N GLU A 58 -4.86 6.76 33.97
CA GLU A 58 -3.96 7.27 35.00
C GLU A 58 -2.73 7.96 34.42
N HIS A 59 -2.29 7.53 33.22
CA HIS A 59 -1.02 7.98 32.62
C HIS A 59 -1.20 8.82 31.35
N ILE A 60 -2.44 9.11 30.92
CA ILE A 60 -2.71 9.84 29.66
C ILE A 60 -2.00 11.20 29.56
N GLN A 61 -1.78 11.86 30.68
CA GLN A 61 -1.09 13.15 30.75
C GLN A 61 0.41 13.05 30.42
N ASN A 62 0.98 11.88 30.57
CA ASN A 62 2.38 11.59 30.27
C ASN A 62 2.59 11.25 28.78
N ILE A 63 1.52 11.03 28.03
CA ILE A 63 1.57 10.71 26.60
C ILE A 63 1.55 12.02 25.82
N ARG A 64 2.66 12.36 25.20
CA ARG A 64 2.88 13.64 24.52
C ARG A 64 2.67 13.54 23.01
N THR A 65 3.10 12.43 22.41
CA THR A 65 3.05 12.28 20.97
C THR A 65 1.65 11.92 20.47
N LYS A 66 1.28 12.48 19.32
CA LYS A 66 0.01 12.12 18.65
C LYS A 66 0.02 10.68 18.17
N GLU A 67 1.19 10.18 17.81
CA GLU A 67 1.38 8.81 17.37
C GLU A 67 1.05 7.81 18.47
N THR A 68 1.67 7.96 19.64
CA THR A 68 1.40 7.07 20.79
C THR A 68 -0.09 7.12 21.19
N LYS A 69 -0.71 8.31 21.15
CA LYS A 69 -2.16 8.45 21.39
C LYS A 69 -2.99 7.65 20.39
N ALA A 70 -2.66 7.75 19.11
CA ALA A 70 -3.37 7.03 18.06
C ALA A 70 -3.19 5.51 18.18
N LYS A 71 -1.98 5.03 18.49
CA LYS A 71 -1.71 3.61 18.76
C LYS A 71 -2.52 3.10 19.94
N LEU A 72 -2.57 3.85 21.05
CA LEU A 72 -3.33 3.46 22.23
C LEU A 72 -4.83 3.49 22.01
N GLU A 73 -5.33 4.45 21.26
CA GLU A 73 -6.73 4.51 20.88
C GLU A 73 -7.13 3.27 20.06
N SER A 74 -6.31 2.90 19.07
CA SER A 74 -6.54 1.68 18.29
C SER A 74 -6.53 0.40 19.12
N LEU A 75 -5.67 0.33 20.14
CA LEU A 75 -5.55 -0.86 21.00
C LEU A 75 -6.69 -0.99 22.02
N LEU A 76 -7.11 0.12 22.61
CA LEU A 76 -8.02 0.13 23.76
C LEU A 76 -9.48 0.30 23.36
N ASN A 77 -9.75 0.82 22.17
CA ASN A 77 -11.09 1.18 21.74
C ASN A 77 -11.47 0.45 20.45
N PRO A 78 -12.23 -0.66 20.51
CA PRO A 78 -12.61 -1.43 19.33
C PRO A 78 -13.38 -0.63 18.26
N GLU A 79 -14.05 0.47 18.65
CA GLU A 79 -14.74 1.35 17.72
C GLU A 79 -13.79 2.26 16.93
N ASN A 80 -12.55 2.39 17.39
CA ASN A 80 -11.50 3.22 16.81
C ASN A 80 -10.25 2.41 16.47
N GLU A 81 -10.40 1.16 16.08
CA GLU A 81 -9.28 0.24 15.74
C GLU A 81 -8.40 0.81 14.63
N ASP A 82 -8.94 1.67 13.77
CA ASP A 82 -8.26 2.35 12.67
C ASP A 82 -7.62 3.71 13.04
N ALA A 83 -7.64 4.12 14.32
CA ALA A 83 -7.11 5.42 14.74
C ALA A 83 -5.63 5.61 14.38
N TYR A 84 -4.81 4.57 14.52
CA TYR A 84 -3.39 4.64 14.14
C TYR A 84 -3.22 4.70 12.61
N LEU A 85 -3.99 3.94 11.85
CA LEU A 85 -4.04 4.04 10.40
C LEU A 85 -4.38 5.46 9.94
N ASN A 86 -5.44 6.04 10.51
CA ASN A 86 -5.86 7.40 10.19
C ASN A 86 -4.78 8.44 10.54
N TYR A 87 -4.07 8.23 11.64
CA TYR A 87 -2.92 9.07 11.99
C TYR A 87 -1.83 9.00 10.92
N LEU A 88 -1.42 7.81 10.48
CA LEU A 88 -0.40 7.64 9.45
C LEU A 88 -0.84 8.27 8.12
N CYS A 89 -2.07 8.00 7.68
CA CYS A 89 -2.63 8.63 6.48
C CYS A 89 -2.62 10.16 6.56
N SER A 90 -2.91 10.74 7.74
CA SER A 90 -2.88 12.19 7.94
C SER A 90 -1.49 12.82 7.81
N LYS A 91 -0.44 12.01 7.85
CA LYS A 91 0.95 12.45 7.69
C LYS A 91 1.40 12.46 6.24
N LEU A 92 0.73 11.67 5.38
CA LEU A 92 1.09 11.59 3.98
C LEU A 92 0.76 12.89 3.25
N SER A 93 1.71 13.38 2.49
CA SER A 93 1.60 14.54 1.63
C SER A 93 2.75 14.55 0.63
N TYR A 94 2.70 15.41 -0.37
CA TYR A 94 3.80 15.61 -1.31
C TYR A 94 5.18 15.74 -0.65
N TYR A 95 5.26 16.41 0.51
CA TYR A 95 6.54 16.68 1.18
C TYR A 95 7.13 15.48 1.92
N ASN A 96 6.34 14.49 2.25
CA ASN A 96 6.77 13.32 3.03
C ASN A 96 6.33 11.98 2.44
N CYS A 97 6.04 11.94 1.14
CA CYS A 97 5.72 10.70 0.43
C CYS A 97 6.84 9.63 0.54
N SER A 98 8.09 10.05 0.68
CA SER A 98 9.23 9.15 0.91
C SER A 98 9.16 8.37 2.24
N GLU A 99 8.29 8.75 3.17
CA GLU A 99 8.05 8.03 4.42
C GLU A 99 7.07 6.85 4.27
N VAL A 100 6.43 6.69 3.12
CA VAL A 100 5.49 5.59 2.83
C VAL A 100 6.03 4.21 3.18
N PRO A 101 7.29 3.86 2.84
CA PRO A 101 7.84 2.56 3.24
C PRO A 101 7.95 2.37 4.76
N ILE A 102 8.22 3.46 5.51
CA ILE A 102 8.29 3.45 6.97
C ILE A 102 6.90 3.20 7.55
N TYR A 103 5.88 3.90 7.04
CA TYR A 103 4.49 3.71 7.48
C TYR A 103 3.96 2.31 7.17
N TYR A 104 4.36 1.72 6.05
CA TYR A 104 4.06 0.33 5.75
C TYR A 104 4.64 -0.63 6.81
N ASP A 105 5.92 -0.46 7.15
CA ASP A 105 6.59 -1.30 8.15
C ASP A 105 5.99 -1.07 9.55
N ASP A 106 5.65 0.16 9.91
CA ASP A 106 4.95 0.51 11.15
C ASP A 106 3.56 -0.13 11.25
N LEU A 107 2.78 -0.10 10.15
CA LEU A 107 1.48 -0.78 10.08
C LEU A 107 1.63 -2.29 10.26
N LYS A 108 2.61 -2.89 9.59
CA LYS A 108 2.87 -4.32 9.67
C LYS A 108 3.26 -4.76 11.08
N GLU A 109 4.12 -4.00 11.74
CA GLU A 109 4.51 -4.25 13.13
C GLU A 109 3.33 -4.08 14.08
N PHE A 110 2.56 -3.01 13.93
CA PHE A 110 1.49 -2.67 14.85
C PHE A 110 0.28 -3.60 14.75
N TYR A 111 -0.20 -3.89 13.54
CA TYR A 111 -1.42 -4.69 13.32
C TYR A 111 -1.15 -6.20 13.22
N GLY A 112 0.10 -6.63 13.04
CA GLY A 112 0.50 -8.03 13.02
C GLY A 112 -0.34 -8.87 12.04
N ASN A 113 -1.05 -9.88 12.55
CA ASN A 113 -1.90 -10.77 11.75
C ASN A 113 -3.13 -10.11 11.10
N LYS A 114 -3.53 -8.92 11.55
CA LYS A 114 -4.60 -8.12 10.92
C LYS A 114 -4.06 -7.17 9.83
N PHE A 115 -2.76 -7.13 9.61
CA PHE A 115 -2.09 -6.17 8.74
C PHE A 115 -2.70 -6.06 7.35
N GLU A 116 -3.06 -7.18 6.71
CA GLU A 116 -3.59 -7.15 5.34
C GLU A 116 -4.86 -6.30 5.22
N ASN A 117 -5.76 -6.35 6.20
CA ASN A 117 -6.99 -5.57 6.19
C ASN A 117 -6.67 -4.07 6.26
N TYR A 118 -5.75 -3.69 7.15
CA TYR A 118 -5.36 -2.29 7.33
C TYR A 118 -4.49 -1.77 6.18
N LEU A 119 -3.75 -2.63 5.51
CA LEU A 119 -2.98 -2.26 4.31
C LEU A 119 -3.90 -1.87 3.15
N ILE A 120 -4.97 -2.62 2.92
CA ILE A 120 -5.98 -2.28 1.90
C ILE A 120 -6.60 -0.92 2.20
N ASP A 121 -6.98 -0.69 3.46
CA ASP A 121 -7.54 0.59 3.89
C ASP A 121 -6.53 1.73 3.77
N PHE A 122 -5.24 1.47 4.05
CA PHE A 122 -4.15 2.43 3.87
C PHE A 122 -4.02 2.85 2.41
N ILE A 123 -3.94 1.88 1.49
CA ILE A 123 -3.87 2.13 0.05
C ILE A 123 -5.06 2.96 -0.44
N ASN A 124 -6.28 2.65 0.04
CA ASN A 124 -7.48 3.37 -0.37
C ASN A 124 -7.56 4.79 0.20
N LYS A 125 -6.98 5.04 1.38
CA LYS A 125 -6.97 6.35 2.05
C LYS A 125 -5.85 7.27 1.56
N VAL A 126 -4.80 6.71 0.94
CA VAL A 126 -3.77 7.52 0.29
C VAL A 126 -4.40 8.18 -0.94
N ASP A 127 -4.38 9.51 -1.00
CA ASP A 127 -5.00 10.30 -2.08
C ASP A 127 -4.03 11.38 -2.59
N ASP A 128 -2.80 10.98 -2.83
CA ASP A 128 -1.73 11.84 -3.33
C ASP A 128 -0.87 11.06 -4.34
N TYR A 129 -0.72 11.62 -5.54
CA TYR A 129 0.01 11.00 -6.65
C TYR A 129 1.42 10.50 -6.26
N TYR A 130 2.17 11.30 -5.51
CA TYR A 130 3.54 10.94 -5.15
C TYR A 130 3.58 9.82 -4.11
N SER A 131 2.64 9.81 -3.18
CA SER A 131 2.50 8.73 -2.20
C SER A 131 2.05 7.43 -2.86
N ASP A 132 1.14 7.48 -3.83
CA ASP A 132 0.73 6.33 -4.64
C ASP A 132 1.92 5.76 -5.44
N TYR A 133 2.75 6.64 -6.03
CA TYR A 133 3.96 6.23 -6.73
C TYR A 133 4.96 5.54 -5.80
N GLU A 134 5.22 6.11 -4.62
CA GLU A 134 6.12 5.51 -3.62
C GLU A 134 5.60 4.17 -3.11
N LEU A 135 4.28 4.01 -2.93
CA LEU A 135 3.64 2.72 -2.62
C LEU A 135 3.93 1.70 -3.73
N ALA A 136 3.73 2.07 -4.98
CA ALA A 136 3.97 1.19 -6.12
C ALA A 136 5.44 0.73 -6.17
N ILE A 137 6.39 1.67 -6.03
CA ILE A 137 7.82 1.36 -6.01
C ILE A 137 8.21 0.53 -4.78
N MET A 138 7.61 0.78 -3.62
CA MET A 138 7.81 -0.03 -2.43
C MET A 138 7.36 -1.48 -2.66
N PHE A 139 6.18 -1.72 -3.24
CA PHE A 139 5.71 -3.07 -3.55
C PHE A 139 6.61 -3.78 -4.56
N LYS A 140 7.17 -3.04 -5.55
CA LYS A 140 8.20 -3.59 -6.42
C LYS A 140 9.41 -4.07 -5.63
N ARG A 141 9.95 -3.24 -4.73
CA ARG A 141 11.13 -3.58 -3.90
C ARG A 141 10.86 -4.78 -2.99
N LYS A 142 9.64 -4.90 -2.46
CA LYS A 142 9.21 -6.00 -1.58
C LYS A 142 8.73 -7.24 -2.35
N GLN A 143 8.68 -7.20 -3.69
CA GLN A 143 8.18 -8.25 -4.56
C GLN A 143 6.71 -8.64 -4.27
N GLU A 144 5.91 -7.67 -3.90
CA GLU A 144 4.52 -7.85 -3.52
C GLU A 144 3.56 -7.48 -4.68
N ALA A 145 3.60 -8.27 -5.76
CA ALA A 145 2.85 -8.03 -6.99
C ALA A 145 1.33 -7.88 -6.76
N LYS A 146 0.75 -8.64 -5.83
CA LYS A 146 -0.67 -8.57 -5.47
C LYS A 146 -1.13 -7.14 -5.12
N TYR A 147 -0.38 -6.43 -4.31
CA TYR A 147 -0.73 -5.08 -3.89
C TYR A 147 -0.40 -4.02 -4.94
N ALA A 148 0.66 -4.24 -5.74
CA ALA A 148 0.95 -3.41 -6.89
C ALA A 148 -0.19 -3.46 -7.93
N ILE A 149 -0.71 -4.66 -8.22
CA ILE A 149 -1.88 -4.88 -9.06
C ILE A 149 -3.10 -4.17 -8.47
N TYR A 150 -3.34 -4.34 -7.16
CA TYR A 150 -4.47 -3.70 -6.49
C TYR A 150 -4.46 -2.17 -6.66
N ILE A 151 -3.31 -1.50 -6.43
CA ILE A 151 -3.18 -0.05 -6.64
C ILE A 151 -3.51 0.32 -8.09
N LEU A 152 -2.92 -0.38 -9.06
CA LEU A 152 -3.09 -0.06 -10.47
C LEU A 152 -4.50 -0.28 -10.98
N LEU A 153 -5.26 -1.19 -10.38
CA LEU A 153 -6.69 -1.38 -10.71
C LEU A 153 -7.59 -0.32 -10.07
N GLN A 154 -7.21 0.20 -8.89
CA GLN A 154 -7.96 1.29 -8.24
C GLN A 154 -7.61 2.66 -8.83
N LYS A 155 -6.36 2.87 -9.19
CA LYS A 155 -5.80 4.12 -9.69
C LYS A 155 -4.91 3.84 -10.91
N PRO A 156 -5.51 3.51 -12.07
CA PRO A 156 -4.76 3.19 -13.27
C PRO A 156 -3.85 4.35 -13.68
N ASN A 157 -2.55 4.05 -13.92
CA ASN A 157 -1.58 5.05 -14.34
C ASN A 157 -0.38 4.40 -15.03
N MET A 158 -0.09 4.79 -16.27
CA MET A 158 1.02 4.21 -17.03
C MET A 158 2.40 4.48 -16.39
N ASN A 159 2.60 5.65 -15.77
CA ASN A 159 3.86 5.96 -15.10
C ASN A 159 4.11 5.05 -13.88
N PHE A 160 3.04 4.55 -13.23
CA PHE A 160 3.15 3.59 -12.15
C PHE A 160 3.31 2.17 -12.68
N PHE A 161 2.64 1.85 -13.78
CA PHE A 161 2.68 0.54 -14.40
C PHE A 161 4.06 0.20 -14.97
N ASP A 162 4.68 1.12 -15.73
CA ASP A 162 5.96 0.89 -16.40
C ASP A 162 7.05 0.28 -15.49
N PRO A 163 7.33 0.83 -14.30
CA PRO A 163 8.33 0.23 -13.41
C PRO A 163 7.90 -1.13 -12.84
N LEU A 164 6.60 -1.48 -12.85
CA LEU A 164 6.02 -2.68 -12.25
C LEU A 164 5.77 -3.81 -13.25
N LYS A 165 5.74 -3.50 -14.55
CA LYS A 165 5.28 -4.41 -15.60
C LYS A 165 5.97 -5.78 -15.57
N GLY A 166 7.27 -5.84 -15.36
CA GLY A 166 8.01 -7.10 -15.27
C GLY A 166 7.55 -7.98 -14.12
N MET A 167 7.47 -7.40 -12.92
CA MET A 167 7.03 -8.12 -11.71
C MET A 167 5.59 -8.63 -11.84
N ILE A 168 4.68 -7.82 -12.38
CA ILE A 168 3.27 -8.21 -12.57
C ILE A 168 3.16 -9.31 -13.61
N LYS A 169 3.92 -9.24 -14.71
CA LYS A 169 3.95 -10.26 -15.76
C LYS A 169 4.47 -11.60 -15.24
N GLU A 170 5.54 -11.60 -14.44
CA GLU A 170 6.05 -12.80 -13.78
C GLU A 170 5.05 -13.41 -12.79
N TYR A 171 4.25 -12.57 -12.13
CA TYR A 171 3.22 -13.02 -11.19
C TYR A 171 2.04 -13.66 -11.92
N SER A 172 1.48 -13.01 -12.96
CA SER A 172 0.38 -13.50 -13.77
C SER A 172 0.26 -12.73 -15.06
N LEU A 173 0.36 -13.42 -16.21
CA LEU A 173 0.16 -12.81 -17.53
C LEU A 173 -1.26 -12.24 -17.69
N GLU A 174 -2.29 -12.93 -17.18
CA GLU A 174 -3.68 -12.46 -17.25
C GLU A 174 -3.85 -11.13 -16.50
N MET A 175 -3.33 -11.04 -15.27
CA MET A 175 -3.39 -9.81 -14.48
C MET A 175 -2.57 -8.69 -15.11
N TYR A 176 -1.43 -9.02 -15.70
CA TYR A 176 -0.61 -8.08 -16.44
C TYR A 176 -1.39 -7.43 -17.59
N LEU A 177 -2.03 -8.24 -18.44
CA LEU A 177 -2.82 -7.75 -19.57
C LEU A 177 -4.00 -6.90 -19.09
N MET A 178 -4.71 -7.35 -18.06
CA MET A 178 -5.85 -6.60 -17.50
C MET A 178 -5.41 -5.22 -16.98
N VAL A 179 -4.35 -5.16 -16.17
CA VAL A 179 -3.82 -3.90 -15.62
C VAL A 179 -3.31 -3.00 -16.74
N TYR A 180 -2.64 -3.56 -17.74
CA TYR A 180 -2.14 -2.80 -18.87
C TYR A 180 -3.29 -2.09 -19.62
N VAL A 181 -4.35 -2.82 -19.93
CA VAL A 181 -5.52 -2.27 -20.61
C VAL A 181 -6.16 -1.14 -19.80
N GLU A 182 -6.33 -1.31 -18.48
CA GLU A 182 -6.92 -0.25 -17.65
C GLU A 182 -6.00 0.99 -17.57
N CYS A 183 -4.69 0.81 -17.43
CA CYS A 183 -3.73 1.92 -17.47
C CYS A 183 -3.70 2.62 -18.84
N LEU A 184 -3.82 1.85 -19.93
CA LEU A 184 -3.91 2.40 -21.29
C LEU A 184 -5.18 3.23 -21.49
N LYS A 185 -6.33 2.77 -21.00
CA LYS A 185 -7.60 3.51 -21.04
C LYS A 185 -7.51 4.83 -20.26
N ASP A 186 -6.92 4.80 -19.06
CA ASP A 186 -6.68 6.01 -18.28
C ASP A 186 -5.78 6.99 -19.05
N TYR A 187 -4.68 6.51 -19.63
CA TYR A 187 -3.78 7.31 -20.45
C TYR A 187 -4.49 7.95 -21.66
N ILE A 188 -5.37 7.20 -22.34
CA ILE A 188 -6.21 7.70 -23.43
C ILE A 188 -7.17 8.81 -22.93
N ASN A 189 -7.71 8.67 -21.72
CA ASN A 189 -8.66 9.61 -21.11
C ASN A 189 -7.99 10.92 -20.68
N GLN A 190 -6.77 10.88 -20.19
CA GLN A 190 -6.03 12.07 -19.78
C GLN A 190 -5.74 13.06 -20.92
N GLY A 191 -5.94 12.66 -22.18
CA GLY A 191 -5.78 13.55 -23.33
C GLY A 191 -4.35 14.03 -23.56
N ILE A 192 -3.38 13.40 -22.93
CA ILE A 192 -1.96 13.69 -23.06
C ILE A 192 -1.58 13.56 -24.53
N ARG A 193 -0.83 14.52 -25.06
CA ARG A 193 -0.33 14.52 -26.44
C ARG A 193 0.33 13.16 -26.70
N ASN A 194 -0.22 12.43 -27.64
CA ASN A 194 -0.09 11.01 -27.95
C ASN A 194 1.34 10.53 -28.29
N TYR A 195 2.39 11.09 -27.72
CA TYR A 195 3.78 10.77 -28.11
C TYR A 195 4.16 9.31 -27.79
N TYR A 196 3.64 8.77 -26.70
CA TYR A 196 3.93 7.38 -26.30
C TYR A 196 2.73 6.43 -26.45
N LEU A 197 1.58 6.92 -26.92
CA LEU A 197 0.39 6.08 -27.00
C LEU A 197 0.56 4.95 -28.02
N SER A 198 1.18 5.24 -29.18
CA SER A 198 1.51 4.22 -30.19
C SER A 198 2.45 3.15 -29.62
N ASP A 199 3.47 3.57 -28.87
CA ASP A 199 4.44 2.65 -28.30
C ASP A 199 3.77 1.72 -27.27
N TYR A 200 2.89 2.25 -26.42
CA TYR A 200 2.12 1.46 -25.48
C TYR A 200 1.16 0.49 -26.17
N ILE A 201 0.47 0.90 -27.24
CA ILE A 201 -0.39 0.01 -28.02
C ILE A 201 0.44 -1.09 -28.67
N TYR A 202 1.57 -0.73 -29.27
CA TYR A 202 2.47 -1.66 -29.93
C TYR A 202 3.05 -2.69 -28.93
N ASP A 203 3.55 -2.24 -27.79
CA ASP A 203 4.04 -3.12 -26.72
C ASP A 203 2.95 -4.10 -26.25
N LEU A 204 1.72 -3.62 -26.08
CA LEU A 204 0.60 -4.49 -25.68
C LEU A 204 0.25 -5.50 -26.77
N PHE A 205 0.27 -5.11 -28.04
CA PHE A 205 -0.01 -6.01 -29.16
C PHE A 205 1.01 -7.15 -29.28
N HIS A 206 2.26 -6.91 -28.93
CA HIS A 206 3.28 -7.97 -28.89
C HIS A 206 3.00 -9.05 -27.84
N GLU A 207 2.17 -8.76 -26.86
CA GLU A 207 1.78 -9.72 -25.81
C GLU A 207 0.49 -10.50 -26.15
N LEU A 208 -0.22 -10.12 -27.22
CA LEU A 208 -1.51 -10.67 -27.58
C LEU A 208 -1.43 -11.52 -28.85
N ASP A 209 -2.25 -12.55 -28.94
CA ASP A 209 -2.53 -13.24 -30.18
C ASP A 209 -3.41 -12.40 -31.13
N GLU A 210 -3.49 -12.79 -32.39
CA GLU A 210 -4.20 -12.01 -33.43
C GLU A 210 -5.69 -11.80 -33.10
N MET A 211 -6.36 -12.78 -32.54
CA MET A 211 -7.77 -12.65 -32.15
C MET A 211 -7.94 -11.63 -31.02
N SER A 212 -7.09 -11.73 -30.00
CA SER A 212 -7.11 -10.81 -28.86
C SER A 212 -6.76 -9.37 -29.27
N LYS A 213 -5.84 -9.16 -30.25
CA LYS A 213 -5.56 -7.84 -30.81
C LYS A 213 -6.80 -7.23 -31.46
N LEU A 214 -7.51 -8.01 -32.30
CA LEU A 214 -8.73 -7.55 -32.97
C LEU A 214 -9.84 -7.20 -31.96
N GLU A 215 -10.05 -8.06 -30.97
CA GLU A 215 -11.02 -7.81 -29.90
C GLU A 215 -10.70 -6.54 -29.10
N LEU A 216 -9.43 -6.32 -28.77
CA LEU A 216 -8.98 -5.10 -28.07
C LEU A 216 -9.22 -3.85 -28.92
N VAL A 217 -8.90 -3.90 -30.22
CA VAL A 217 -9.13 -2.78 -31.14
C VAL A 217 -10.61 -2.46 -31.24
N ASP A 218 -11.47 -3.45 -31.42
CA ASP A 218 -12.91 -3.26 -31.50
C ASP A 218 -13.47 -2.69 -30.19
N MET A 219 -13.00 -3.18 -29.05
CA MET A 219 -13.37 -2.66 -27.74
C MET A 219 -12.99 -1.18 -27.60
N LEU A 220 -11.74 -0.82 -27.89
CA LEU A 220 -11.26 0.57 -27.76
C LEU A 220 -11.96 1.52 -28.75
N LYS A 221 -12.19 1.09 -29.97
CA LYS A 221 -12.95 1.90 -30.95
C LYS A 221 -14.39 2.14 -30.52
N LYS A 222 -15.04 1.13 -29.94
CA LYS A 222 -16.40 1.22 -29.41
C LYS A 222 -16.47 2.12 -28.17
N GLU A 223 -15.47 2.04 -27.27
CA GLU A 223 -15.41 2.86 -26.06
C GLU A 223 -15.07 4.33 -26.37
N TYR A 224 -14.23 4.57 -27.37
CA TYR A 224 -13.78 5.91 -27.79
C TYR A 224 -14.21 6.31 -29.21
N PRO A 225 -15.50 6.32 -29.56
CA PRO A 225 -15.97 6.46 -30.95
C PRO A 225 -15.62 7.81 -31.60
N ARG A 226 -15.31 8.83 -30.79
CA ARG A 226 -14.99 10.18 -31.29
C ARG A 226 -13.48 10.45 -31.41
N LYS A 227 -12.61 9.54 -30.97
CA LYS A 227 -11.15 9.72 -31.00
C LYS A 227 -10.56 9.16 -32.32
N LYS A 228 -10.78 9.85 -33.45
CA LYS A 228 -10.33 9.43 -34.80
C LYS A 228 -8.83 9.09 -34.87
N LYS A 229 -7.97 9.91 -34.22
CA LYS A 229 -6.52 9.64 -34.20
C LYS A 229 -6.16 8.34 -33.47
N LEU A 230 -6.91 7.98 -32.42
CA LEU A 230 -6.74 6.69 -31.75
C LEU A 230 -7.08 5.54 -32.70
N HIS A 231 -8.18 5.67 -33.47
CA HIS A 231 -8.57 4.65 -34.46
C HIS A 231 -7.50 4.47 -35.54
N GLU A 232 -6.98 5.57 -36.11
CA GLU A 232 -5.91 5.53 -37.10
C GLU A 232 -4.63 4.86 -36.54
N MET A 233 -4.30 5.13 -35.27
CA MET A 233 -3.15 4.55 -34.56
C MET A 233 -3.32 3.05 -34.32
N LEU A 234 -4.50 2.63 -33.86
CA LEU A 234 -4.84 1.22 -33.66
C LEU A 234 -4.75 0.43 -34.97
N ASP A 235 -5.27 1.00 -36.06
CA ASP A 235 -5.21 0.39 -37.39
C ASP A 235 -3.78 0.32 -37.96
N ALA A 236 -2.93 1.29 -37.62
CA ALA A 236 -1.53 1.29 -38.02
C ALA A 236 -0.74 0.20 -37.26
N CYS A 237 -0.91 0.12 -35.95
CA CYS A 237 -0.23 -0.91 -35.12
C CYS A 237 -0.63 -2.34 -35.53
N LEU A 238 -1.89 -2.59 -35.93
CA LEU A 238 -2.29 -3.89 -36.47
C LEU A 238 -1.54 -4.24 -37.76
N LYS A 239 -1.35 -3.30 -38.69
CA LYS A 239 -0.69 -3.54 -39.97
C LYS A 239 0.82 -3.76 -39.82
N GLU A 240 1.48 -3.04 -38.91
CA GLU A 240 2.91 -3.21 -38.64
C GLU A 240 3.21 -4.58 -38.06
N GLY A 241 2.29 -5.15 -37.26
CA GLY A 241 2.39 -6.53 -36.73
C GLY A 241 2.39 -7.58 -37.86
N ASP A 242 1.56 -7.38 -38.92
CA ASP A 242 1.45 -8.27 -40.06
C ASP A 242 2.70 -8.23 -40.99
N GLU A 243 3.39 -7.09 -41.08
CA GLU A 243 4.59 -6.94 -41.92
C GLU A 243 5.85 -7.61 -41.36
N ILE A 244 5.93 -7.81 -40.08
CA ILE A 244 7.11 -8.46 -39.43
C ILE A 244 7.04 -9.99 -39.53
N GLU A 245 5.85 -10.60 -39.61
CA GLU A 245 5.71 -12.06 -39.79
C GLU A 245 6.08 -12.52 -41.22
N ILE A 246 6.16 -11.63 -42.22
CA ILE A 246 6.48 -11.99 -43.61
C ILE A 246 8.01 -11.98 -43.88
N GLN A 247 8.86 -11.55 -42.92
CA GLN A 247 10.33 -11.47 -43.13
C GLN A 247 11.14 -12.58 -42.42
N TYR A 248 10.52 -13.62 -41.87
CA TYR A 248 11.17 -14.81 -41.33
C TYR A 248 10.60 -16.09 -41.97
#